data_136f8f7f5acc98fa27c6737ff5ec07da
#
_entry.id   136f8f7f5acc98fa27c6737ff5ec07da
#
_cell.length_a   1.000
_cell.length_b   1.000
_cell.length_c   1.000
_cell.angle_alpha   90.00
_cell.angle_beta   90.00
_cell.angle_gamma   90.00
#
_symmetry.space_group_name_H-M   'P 1'
#
loop_
_entity.id
_entity.type
_entity.pdbx_description
1 polymer ?
#
loop_
_entity_poly.entity_id
_entity_poly.type
_entity_poly.pdbx_seq_one_letter_code
_entity_poly.pdbx_strand_id
1 'polypeptide(L)'
;METYYKAINWNAIEDVIDKSTWEKLTEQFWLDTRIPLSNDLDDWRKLSNKEKDLVGKVFGGLTLLDTMQSETGVQALRADIRTPHEEAVFNNIQFMESVHAKSYSSIFSTLNTKSEIEEIFEWTNTNPFLQKKAEIINEIYLNGTPLEKKVASVFLETFLFYSGFFTPLYYLGNNKLANVAEIIKLIIRDESVHGTYIGYKFQLGFNELPEDEQERLKEWMYDLLYTLYENEEGYTESLYDGVGWTEEVKTFLRYNANKALMNLGQDPLFPDSADDVNPIVMNGISTGTSNHDFFSQVGNGYLLGEVEAMQDDDYNYGL
;
A
#
# COMPACT_ATOMS: atom_id res chain seq x y z
N MET A 1 40.74 -6.55 3.03
CA MET A 1 40.02 -6.36 1.76
C MET A 1 39.92 -4.87 1.52
N GLU A 2 40.35 -4.40 0.36
CA GLU A 2 40.12 -3.02 -0.03
C GLU A 2 38.61 -2.83 -0.23
N THR A 3 38.04 -1.81 0.40
CA THR A 3 36.60 -1.48 0.26
C THR A 3 36.44 -0.64 -0.99
N TYR A 4 35.78 -1.18 -2.02
CA TYR A 4 35.49 -0.45 -3.25
C TYR A 4 34.07 0.14 -3.17
N TYR A 5 33.94 1.42 -3.48
CA TYR A 5 32.65 2.06 -3.72
C TYR A 5 32.25 1.83 -5.17
N LYS A 6 31.11 1.20 -5.41
CA LYS A 6 30.61 0.89 -6.74
C LYS A 6 29.46 1.82 -7.11
N ALA A 7 29.46 2.33 -8.35
CA ALA A 7 28.31 3.01 -8.91
C ALA A 7 27.25 1.98 -9.31
N ILE A 8 25.97 2.36 -9.19
CA ILE A 8 24.86 1.57 -9.72
C ILE A 8 24.95 1.56 -11.26
N ASN A 9 24.80 0.38 -11.87
CA ASN A 9 24.84 0.22 -13.31
C ASN A 9 23.48 -0.28 -13.85
N TRP A 10 22.68 0.62 -14.37
CA TRP A 10 21.39 0.31 -14.96
C TRP A 10 21.45 -0.41 -16.32
N ASN A 11 22.66 -0.65 -16.87
CA ASN A 11 22.87 -1.48 -18.05
C ASN A 11 23.23 -2.94 -17.70
N ALA A 12 23.45 -3.25 -16.42
CA ALA A 12 23.76 -4.59 -15.93
C ALA A 12 22.89 -4.87 -14.70
N ILE A 13 21.68 -5.38 -14.93
CA ILE A 13 20.64 -5.54 -13.94
C ILE A 13 20.56 -7.01 -13.55
N GLU A 14 20.63 -7.28 -12.24
CA GLU A 14 20.55 -8.65 -11.70
C GLU A 14 19.10 -9.15 -11.62
N ASP A 15 18.17 -8.25 -11.28
CA ASP A 15 16.74 -8.53 -11.19
C ASP A 15 15.97 -7.50 -12.04
N VAL A 16 15.40 -7.95 -13.16
CA VAL A 16 14.66 -7.08 -14.09
C VAL A 16 13.39 -6.49 -13.47
N ILE A 17 12.85 -7.14 -12.41
CA ILE A 17 11.68 -6.63 -11.68
C ILE A 17 12.05 -5.36 -10.93
N ASP A 18 13.26 -5.24 -10.39
CA ASP A 18 13.74 -4.01 -9.75
C ASP A 18 13.68 -2.82 -10.72
N LYS A 19 14.19 -3.01 -11.94
CA LYS A 19 14.15 -1.96 -12.97
C LYS A 19 12.73 -1.61 -13.37
N SER A 20 11.92 -2.60 -13.71
CA SER A 20 10.55 -2.35 -14.18
C SER A 20 9.69 -1.68 -13.10
N THR A 21 9.89 -2.06 -11.84
CA THR A 21 9.19 -1.42 -10.70
C THR A 21 9.67 0.01 -10.51
N TRP A 22 10.98 0.26 -10.54
CA TRP A 22 11.52 1.61 -10.41
C TRP A 22 11.02 2.53 -11.53
N GLU A 23 11.02 2.06 -12.79
CA GLU A 23 10.48 2.80 -13.93
C GLU A 23 8.98 3.08 -13.77
N LYS A 24 8.20 2.08 -13.32
CA LYS A 24 6.77 2.24 -13.07
C LYS A 24 6.48 3.28 -11.99
N LEU A 25 7.17 3.22 -10.84
CA LEU A 25 6.99 4.17 -9.75
C LEU A 25 7.39 5.60 -10.15
N THR A 26 8.46 5.76 -10.93
CA THR A 26 8.89 7.07 -11.41
C THR A 26 7.98 7.65 -12.48
N GLU A 27 7.45 6.83 -13.39
CA GLU A 27 6.50 7.23 -14.42
C GLU A 27 5.18 7.73 -13.79
N GLN A 28 4.72 7.09 -12.74
CA GLN A 28 3.47 7.45 -12.07
C GLN A 28 3.60 8.51 -10.97
N PHE A 29 4.77 9.15 -10.82
CA PHE A 29 5.02 10.19 -9.82
C PHE A 29 4.00 11.33 -9.84
N TRP A 30 3.53 11.71 -8.66
CA TRP A 30 2.55 12.77 -8.47
C TRP A 30 2.81 13.59 -7.20
N LEU A 31 2.14 14.74 -7.09
CA LEU A 31 2.13 15.58 -5.89
C LEU A 31 0.70 16.07 -5.64
N ASP A 32 0.31 16.13 -4.38
CA ASP A 32 -0.98 16.62 -3.90
C ASP A 32 -1.31 18.05 -4.37
N THR A 33 -0.29 18.89 -4.54
CA THR A 33 -0.43 20.28 -4.99
C THR A 33 -0.96 20.41 -6.41
N ARG A 34 -1.03 19.33 -7.19
CA ARG A 34 -1.60 19.33 -8.54
C ARG A 34 -3.10 19.07 -8.56
N ILE A 35 -3.70 18.73 -7.43
CA ILE A 35 -5.12 18.38 -7.33
C ILE A 35 -5.88 19.52 -6.66
N PRO A 36 -6.90 20.10 -7.33
CA PRO A 36 -7.62 21.27 -6.84
C PRO A 36 -8.66 20.90 -5.77
N LEU A 37 -8.23 20.53 -4.56
CA LEU A 37 -9.07 20.10 -3.44
C LEU A 37 -10.19 21.09 -3.09
N SER A 38 -9.99 22.39 -3.34
CA SER A 38 -11.00 23.42 -3.08
C SER A 38 -12.29 23.23 -3.87
N ASN A 39 -12.26 22.46 -4.96
CA ASN A 39 -13.45 22.14 -5.74
C ASN A 39 -14.44 21.24 -4.96
N ASP A 40 -13.96 20.54 -3.93
CA ASP A 40 -14.79 19.66 -3.11
C ASP A 40 -15.47 20.37 -1.94
N LEU A 41 -15.22 21.68 -1.73
CA LEU A 41 -15.79 22.45 -0.59
C LEU A 41 -17.33 22.48 -0.60
N ASP A 42 -17.95 22.52 -1.77
CA ASP A 42 -19.41 22.54 -1.87
C ASP A 42 -20.02 21.20 -1.48
N ASP A 43 -19.37 20.09 -1.82
CA ASP A 43 -19.78 18.76 -1.39
C ASP A 43 -19.50 18.56 0.09
N TRP A 44 -18.33 19.00 0.57
CA TRP A 44 -17.99 18.97 2.00
C TRP A 44 -19.02 19.67 2.87
N ARG A 45 -19.50 20.84 2.46
CA ARG A 45 -20.52 21.60 3.20
C ARG A 45 -21.87 20.88 3.30
N LYS A 46 -22.21 20.03 2.32
CA LYS A 46 -23.47 19.24 2.28
C LYS A 46 -23.41 17.98 3.13
N LEU A 47 -22.21 17.51 3.51
CA LEU A 47 -22.07 16.34 4.38
C LEU A 47 -22.62 16.64 5.79
N SER A 48 -23.22 15.63 6.38
CA SER A 48 -23.60 15.67 7.81
C SER A 48 -22.36 15.72 8.72
N ASN A 49 -22.53 16.14 9.95
CA ASN A 49 -21.42 16.15 10.92
C ASN A 49 -20.86 14.75 11.16
N LYS A 50 -21.69 13.69 11.09
CA LYS A 50 -21.23 12.29 11.22
C LYS A 50 -20.33 11.88 10.05
N GLU A 51 -20.70 12.27 8.83
CA GLU A 51 -19.92 11.98 7.63
C GLU A 51 -18.58 12.74 7.66
N LYS A 52 -18.58 14.01 8.08
CA LYS A 52 -17.35 14.80 8.23
C LYS A 52 -16.41 14.22 9.29
N ASP A 53 -16.96 13.81 10.44
CA ASP A 53 -16.22 13.16 11.52
C ASP A 53 -15.58 11.84 11.03
N LEU A 54 -16.37 11.02 10.32
CA LEU A 54 -15.86 9.79 9.69
C LEU A 54 -14.69 10.07 8.74
N VAL A 55 -14.84 11.00 7.80
CA VAL A 55 -13.80 11.36 6.82
C VAL A 55 -12.53 11.84 7.53
N GLY A 56 -12.68 12.70 8.54
CA GLY A 56 -11.57 13.17 9.36
C GLY A 56 -10.81 12.03 10.04
N LYS A 57 -11.53 11.13 10.72
CA LYS A 57 -10.95 9.98 11.43
C LYS A 57 -10.30 8.98 10.48
N VAL A 58 -10.92 8.71 9.35
CA VAL A 58 -10.37 7.84 8.30
C VAL A 58 -9.02 8.38 7.82
N PHE A 59 -8.94 9.63 7.45
CA PHE A 59 -7.67 10.22 6.98
C PHE A 59 -6.66 10.43 8.09
N GLY A 60 -7.08 10.67 9.33
CA GLY A 60 -6.20 10.67 10.50
C GLY A 60 -5.53 9.31 10.68
N GLY A 61 -6.30 8.23 10.58
CA GLY A 61 -5.77 6.86 10.66
C GLY A 61 -4.77 6.55 9.54
N LEU A 62 -5.10 6.87 8.30
CA LEU A 62 -4.20 6.71 7.15
C LEU A 62 -2.91 7.54 7.33
N THR A 63 -3.01 8.79 7.79
CA THR A 63 -1.84 9.63 8.04
C THR A 63 -0.86 8.98 9.03
N LEU A 64 -1.37 8.37 10.11
CA LEU A 64 -0.51 7.67 11.08
C LEU A 64 0.23 6.51 10.43
N LEU A 65 -0.48 5.69 9.66
CA LEU A 65 0.09 4.48 9.05
C LEU A 65 1.14 4.82 7.98
N ASP A 66 0.87 5.79 7.09
CA ASP A 66 1.84 6.26 6.09
C ASP A 66 3.06 6.93 6.74
N THR A 67 2.85 7.67 7.84
CA THR A 67 3.96 8.24 8.62
C THR A 67 4.85 7.12 9.14
N MET A 68 4.28 6.09 9.76
CA MET A 68 5.03 4.95 10.27
C MET A 68 5.74 4.18 9.15
N GLN A 69 5.09 4.00 8.00
CA GLN A 69 5.66 3.32 6.84
C GLN A 69 6.85 4.09 6.28
N SER A 70 6.74 5.41 6.12
CA SER A 70 7.83 6.25 5.62
C SER A 70 9.03 6.36 6.58
N GLU A 71 8.77 6.40 7.90
CA GLU A 71 9.83 6.60 8.91
C GLU A 71 10.52 5.30 9.31
N THR A 72 9.73 4.26 9.61
CA THR A 72 10.25 2.99 10.19
C THR A 72 10.13 1.82 9.22
N GLY A 73 8.98 1.70 8.52
CA GLY A 73 8.65 0.52 7.73
C GLY A 73 9.63 0.28 6.60
N VAL A 74 9.71 1.20 5.65
CA VAL A 74 10.61 1.04 4.48
C VAL A 74 12.07 0.96 4.91
N GLN A 75 12.45 1.65 6.00
CA GLN A 75 13.80 1.51 6.56
C GLN A 75 14.07 0.09 7.08
N ALA A 76 13.09 -0.54 7.71
CA ALA A 76 13.20 -1.90 8.24
C ALA A 76 13.29 -2.96 7.13
N LEU A 77 12.67 -2.71 5.96
CA LEU A 77 12.70 -3.60 4.79
C LEU A 77 14.07 -3.70 4.12
N ARG A 78 15.00 -2.77 4.42
CA ARG A 78 16.35 -2.76 3.84
C ARG A 78 17.32 -3.76 4.47
N ALA A 79 16.89 -4.54 5.46
CA ALA A 79 17.78 -5.42 6.21
C ALA A 79 18.45 -6.52 5.36
N ASP A 80 17.83 -6.94 4.27
CA ASP A 80 18.30 -8.01 3.38
C ASP A 80 18.28 -7.63 1.89
N ILE A 81 18.49 -6.36 1.59
CA ILE A 81 18.60 -5.87 0.20
C ILE A 81 19.67 -6.65 -0.56
N ARG A 82 19.31 -7.12 -1.75
CA ARG A 82 20.14 -7.97 -2.60
C ARG A 82 20.93 -7.18 -3.64
N THR A 83 20.33 -6.09 -4.16
CA THR A 83 20.91 -5.31 -5.26
C THR A 83 20.83 -3.80 -5.00
N PRO A 84 21.71 -2.99 -5.61
CA PRO A 84 21.58 -1.54 -5.55
C PRO A 84 20.34 -1.03 -6.30
N HIS A 85 19.77 -1.83 -7.23
CA HIS A 85 18.53 -1.51 -7.94
C HIS A 85 17.33 -1.69 -7.02
N GLU A 86 17.31 -2.74 -6.20
CA GLU A 86 16.31 -2.92 -5.12
C GLU A 86 16.34 -1.75 -4.12
N GLU A 87 17.54 -1.30 -3.70
CA GLU A 87 17.69 -0.11 -2.86
C GLU A 87 17.07 1.14 -3.50
N ALA A 88 17.23 1.31 -4.82
CA ALA A 88 16.65 2.43 -5.54
C ALA A 88 15.10 2.38 -5.54
N VAL A 89 14.50 1.19 -5.64
CA VAL A 89 13.05 1.01 -5.52
C VAL A 89 12.57 1.40 -4.13
N PHE A 90 13.21 0.91 -3.07
CA PHE A 90 12.84 1.27 -1.68
C PHE A 90 13.02 2.77 -1.38
N ASN A 91 14.00 3.44 -2.00
CA ASN A 91 14.14 4.89 -1.89
C ASN A 91 12.93 5.63 -2.48
N ASN A 92 12.40 5.15 -3.61
CA ASN A 92 11.19 5.72 -4.21
C ASN A 92 9.96 5.45 -3.36
N ILE A 93 9.74 4.21 -2.91
CA ILE A 93 8.64 3.85 -2.01
C ILE A 93 8.66 4.75 -0.76
N GLN A 94 9.78 4.84 -0.05
CA GLN A 94 9.89 5.66 1.15
C GLN A 94 9.56 7.13 0.92
N PHE A 95 9.99 7.68 -0.21
CA PHE A 95 9.65 9.05 -0.59
C PHE A 95 8.15 9.21 -0.84
N MET A 96 7.52 8.27 -1.57
CA MET A 96 6.09 8.35 -1.87
C MET A 96 5.22 8.19 -0.62
N GLU A 97 5.59 7.35 0.35
CA GLU A 97 4.91 7.29 1.66
C GLU A 97 4.87 8.67 2.36
N SER A 98 5.95 9.43 2.27
CA SER A 98 5.98 10.81 2.79
C SER A 98 5.06 11.76 1.99
N VAL A 99 4.91 11.53 0.69
CA VAL A 99 3.96 12.28 -0.17
C VAL A 99 2.52 11.92 0.20
N HIS A 100 2.23 10.63 0.48
CA HIS A 100 0.93 10.16 0.94
C HIS A 100 0.54 10.84 2.25
N ALA A 101 1.37 10.74 3.30
CA ALA A 101 1.14 11.37 4.60
C ALA A 101 0.92 12.89 4.48
N LYS A 102 1.72 13.57 3.65
CA LYS A 102 1.57 15.00 3.39
C LYS A 102 0.25 15.34 2.67
N SER A 103 -0.24 14.44 1.82
CA SER A 103 -1.47 14.66 1.03
C SER A 103 -2.70 14.76 1.93
N TYR A 104 -2.78 13.96 2.99
CA TYR A 104 -3.86 14.08 3.99
C TYR A 104 -3.84 15.43 4.70
N SER A 105 -2.66 15.98 4.99
CA SER A 105 -2.53 17.31 5.56
C SER A 105 -3.08 18.40 4.61
N SER A 106 -2.95 18.22 3.30
CA SER A 106 -3.55 19.11 2.29
C SER A 106 -5.07 18.98 2.24
N ILE A 107 -5.61 17.76 2.38
CA ILE A 107 -7.05 17.55 2.53
C ILE A 107 -7.57 18.24 3.80
N PHE A 108 -6.93 18.01 4.95
CA PHE A 108 -7.32 18.63 6.21
C PHE A 108 -7.32 20.16 6.14
N SER A 109 -6.24 20.76 5.66
CA SER A 109 -6.13 22.23 5.59
C SER A 109 -7.11 22.87 4.61
N THR A 110 -7.65 22.10 3.65
CA THR A 110 -8.66 22.57 2.72
C THR A 110 -10.06 22.45 3.26
N LEU A 111 -10.39 21.35 3.94
CA LEU A 111 -11.75 20.98 4.31
C LEU A 111 -12.10 21.32 5.77
N ASN A 112 -11.14 21.35 6.67
CA ASN A 112 -11.34 21.44 8.11
C ASN A 112 -10.79 22.75 8.68
N THR A 113 -11.39 23.18 9.79
CA THR A 113 -10.84 24.25 10.62
C THR A 113 -9.66 23.73 11.44
N LYS A 114 -8.83 24.63 11.96
CA LYS A 114 -7.69 24.27 12.81
C LYS A 114 -8.12 23.43 14.03
N SER A 115 -9.23 23.78 14.68
CA SER A 115 -9.75 23.03 15.84
C SER A 115 -10.16 21.61 15.45
N GLU A 116 -10.87 21.43 14.33
CA GLU A 116 -11.25 20.10 13.83
C GLU A 116 -10.02 19.25 13.51
N ILE A 117 -8.96 19.84 12.94
CA ILE A 117 -7.70 19.14 12.67
C ILE A 117 -7.06 18.69 14.01
N GLU A 118 -7.00 19.53 15.02
CA GLU A 118 -6.49 19.19 16.34
C GLU A 118 -7.29 18.04 16.98
N GLU A 119 -8.61 18.03 16.87
CA GLU A 119 -9.49 16.96 17.35
C GLU A 119 -9.25 15.64 16.60
N ILE A 120 -9.04 15.68 15.27
CA ILE A 120 -8.70 14.50 14.46
C ILE A 120 -7.39 13.87 14.92
N PHE A 121 -6.34 14.68 15.11
CA PHE A 121 -5.04 14.17 15.56
C PHE A 121 -5.08 13.67 16.99
N GLU A 122 -5.86 14.30 17.90
CA GLU A 122 -6.07 13.78 19.24
C GLU A 122 -6.77 12.41 19.22
N TRP A 123 -7.81 12.26 18.38
CA TRP A 123 -8.46 10.96 18.18
C TRP A 123 -7.48 9.92 17.61
N THR A 124 -6.69 10.29 16.60
CA THR A 124 -5.68 9.42 15.99
C THR A 124 -4.69 8.90 17.05
N ASN A 125 -4.24 9.77 17.94
CA ASN A 125 -3.28 9.43 19.00
C ASN A 125 -3.88 8.58 20.12
N THR A 126 -5.21 8.56 20.27
CA THR A 126 -5.88 7.92 21.41
C THR A 126 -6.81 6.75 21.04
N ASN A 127 -7.11 6.54 19.74
CA ASN A 127 -7.95 5.42 19.33
C ASN A 127 -7.25 4.08 19.59
N PRO A 128 -7.80 3.18 20.43
CA PRO A 128 -7.13 1.97 20.87
C PRO A 128 -6.87 0.97 19.74
N PHE A 129 -7.78 0.84 18.79
CA PHE A 129 -7.64 -0.09 17.66
C PHE A 129 -6.58 0.40 16.66
N LEU A 130 -6.57 1.71 16.36
CA LEU A 130 -5.58 2.31 15.49
C LEU A 130 -4.17 2.20 16.09
N GLN A 131 -4.02 2.55 17.37
CA GLN A 131 -2.75 2.42 18.07
C GLN A 131 -2.30 0.96 18.17
N LYS A 132 -3.23 0.02 18.38
CA LYS A 132 -2.91 -1.40 18.48
C LYS A 132 -2.38 -1.97 17.15
N LYS A 133 -3.01 -1.64 16.00
CA LYS A 133 -2.46 -2.10 14.70
C LYS A 133 -1.09 -1.48 14.40
N ALA A 134 -0.91 -0.21 14.73
CA ALA A 134 0.39 0.45 14.58
C ALA A 134 1.46 -0.18 15.48
N GLU A 135 1.13 -0.52 16.73
CA GLU A 135 2.01 -1.23 17.66
C GLU A 135 2.44 -2.59 17.12
N ILE A 136 1.49 -3.42 16.65
CA ILE A 136 1.77 -4.76 16.12
C ILE A 136 2.73 -4.67 14.93
N ILE A 137 2.44 -3.81 13.95
CA ILE A 137 3.27 -3.66 12.76
C ILE A 137 4.65 -3.10 13.11
N ASN A 138 4.72 -2.06 13.95
CA ASN A 138 6.00 -1.45 14.34
C ASN A 138 6.89 -2.41 15.15
N GLU A 139 6.32 -3.24 16.01
CA GLU A 139 7.06 -4.26 16.75
C GLU A 139 7.75 -5.26 15.80
N ILE A 140 7.05 -5.67 14.72
CA ILE A 140 7.63 -6.54 13.71
C ILE A 140 8.73 -5.81 12.92
N TYR A 141 8.53 -4.53 12.57
CA TYR A 141 9.56 -3.74 11.90
C TYR A 141 10.85 -3.60 12.73
N LEU A 142 10.72 -3.48 14.04
CA LEU A 142 11.87 -3.35 14.92
C LEU A 142 12.57 -4.70 15.17
N ASN A 143 11.81 -5.76 15.45
CA ASN A 143 12.33 -6.99 16.03
C ASN A 143 12.16 -8.24 15.14
N GLY A 144 11.33 -8.19 14.10
CA GLY A 144 11.09 -9.30 13.19
C GLY A 144 12.30 -9.64 12.30
N THR A 145 12.28 -10.85 11.76
CA THR A 145 13.20 -11.25 10.69
C THR A 145 12.95 -10.45 9.41
N PRO A 146 13.87 -10.41 8.44
CA PRO A 146 13.65 -9.70 7.18
C PRO A 146 12.38 -10.14 6.43
N LEU A 147 12.02 -11.42 6.48
CA LEU A 147 10.81 -11.94 5.84
C LEU A 147 9.54 -11.56 6.61
N GLU A 148 9.55 -11.64 7.94
CA GLU A 148 8.42 -11.17 8.78
C GLU A 148 8.14 -9.68 8.56
N LYS A 149 9.17 -8.84 8.41
CA LYS A 149 9.03 -7.42 8.08
C LYS A 149 8.34 -7.20 6.73
N LYS A 150 8.67 -8.01 5.72
CA LYS A 150 8.01 -7.96 4.42
C LYS A 150 6.55 -8.40 4.50
N VAL A 151 6.22 -9.42 5.29
CA VAL A 151 4.83 -9.82 5.56
C VAL A 151 4.05 -8.68 6.20
N ALA A 152 4.60 -8.07 7.27
CA ALA A 152 3.96 -6.94 7.95
C ALA A 152 3.70 -5.77 7.00
N SER A 153 4.66 -5.44 6.13
CA SER A 153 4.51 -4.38 5.13
C SER A 153 3.43 -4.72 4.09
N VAL A 154 3.40 -5.95 3.55
CA VAL A 154 2.36 -6.35 2.60
C VAL A 154 0.97 -6.31 3.24
N PHE A 155 0.84 -6.70 4.50
CA PHE A 155 -0.44 -6.57 5.23
C PHE A 155 -0.82 -5.10 5.46
N LEU A 156 0.13 -4.23 5.73
CA LEU A 156 -0.13 -2.79 5.85
C LEU A 156 -0.62 -2.20 4.54
N GLU A 157 0.14 -2.38 3.46
CA GLU A 157 -0.05 -1.79 2.13
C GLU A 157 -1.27 -2.34 1.38
N THR A 158 -1.58 -3.64 1.56
CA THR A 158 -2.62 -4.32 0.77
C THR A 158 -3.89 -4.63 1.58
N PHE A 159 -3.86 -4.54 2.92
CA PHE A 159 -4.99 -4.87 3.76
C PHE A 159 -5.36 -3.76 4.74
N LEU A 160 -4.44 -3.31 5.62
CA LEU A 160 -4.80 -2.41 6.73
C LEU A 160 -5.17 -0.99 6.29
N PHE A 161 -4.66 -0.49 5.17
CA PHE A 161 -5.07 0.79 4.59
C PHE A 161 -6.51 0.76 4.06
N TYR A 162 -7.03 -0.41 3.71
CA TYR A 162 -8.26 -0.51 2.94
C TYR A 162 -9.53 -0.21 3.74
N SER A 163 -9.52 -0.33 5.06
CA SER A 163 -10.61 0.23 5.88
C SER A 163 -10.76 1.75 5.68
N GLY A 164 -9.64 2.45 5.51
CA GLY A 164 -9.63 3.88 5.21
C GLY A 164 -10.01 4.22 3.77
N PHE A 165 -9.60 3.41 2.81
CA PHE A 165 -9.86 3.67 1.38
C PHE A 165 -11.33 3.47 0.99
N PHE A 166 -12.10 2.72 1.74
CA PHE A 166 -13.52 2.50 1.47
C PHE A 166 -14.30 3.82 1.37
N THR A 167 -14.16 4.72 2.34
CA THR A 167 -14.93 5.97 2.42
C THR A 167 -14.76 6.87 1.20
N PRO A 168 -13.54 7.27 0.77
CA PRO A 168 -13.38 8.11 -0.40
C PRO A 168 -13.84 7.45 -1.70
N LEU A 169 -13.65 6.13 -1.85
CA LEU A 169 -14.13 5.38 -3.00
C LEU A 169 -15.66 5.34 -3.06
N TYR A 170 -16.32 5.16 -1.91
CA TYR A 170 -17.77 5.20 -1.81
C TYR A 170 -18.35 6.59 -2.16
N TYR A 171 -17.69 7.66 -1.70
CA TYR A 171 -18.08 9.03 -2.09
C TYR A 171 -17.87 9.30 -3.57
N LEU A 172 -16.76 8.86 -4.13
CA LEU A 172 -16.49 9.00 -5.57
C LEU A 172 -17.59 8.33 -6.41
N GLY A 173 -17.95 7.09 -6.07
CA GLY A 173 -19.00 6.36 -6.78
C GLY A 173 -20.39 7.02 -6.65
N ASN A 174 -20.59 7.87 -5.66
CA ASN A 174 -21.76 8.72 -5.48
C ASN A 174 -21.58 10.16 -5.98
N ASN A 175 -20.54 10.42 -6.79
CA ASN A 175 -20.20 11.73 -7.34
C ASN A 175 -20.01 12.84 -6.27
N LYS A 176 -19.36 12.49 -5.16
CA LYS A 176 -19.02 13.42 -4.07
C LYS A 176 -17.50 13.39 -3.81
N LEU A 177 -16.96 14.52 -3.37
CA LEU A 177 -15.55 14.65 -2.98
C LEU A 177 -14.57 14.09 -4.04
N ALA A 178 -14.79 14.41 -5.30
CA ALA A 178 -14.08 13.81 -6.43
C ALA A 178 -12.56 14.09 -6.40
N ASN A 179 -12.14 15.27 -5.94
CA ASN A 179 -10.71 15.62 -5.87
C ASN A 179 -10.02 14.96 -4.68
N VAL A 180 -10.69 14.83 -3.55
CA VAL A 180 -10.22 14.02 -2.42
C VAL A 180 -10.05 12.56 -2.86
N ALA A 181 -11.06 12.00 -3.53
CA ALA A 181 -11.00 10.64 -4.03
C ALA A 181 -9.90 10.45 -5.09
N GLU A 182 -9.58 11.46 -5.90
CA GLU A 182 -8.47 11.41 -6.86
C GLU A 182 -7.12 11.24 -6.15
N ILE A 183 -6.86 11.96 -5.05
CA ILE A 183 -5.67 11.74 -4.21
C ILE A 183 -5.62 10.29 -3.74
N ILE A 184 -6.72 9.77 -3.19
CA ILE A 184 -6.77 8.40 -2.67
C ILE A 184 -6.56 7.36 -3.76
N LYS A 185 -7.07 7.57 -4.97
CA LYS A 185 -6.81 6.70 -6.11
C LYS A 185 -5.34 6.68 -6.52
N LEU A 186 -4.66 7.82 -6.44
CA LEU A 186 -3.23 7.88 -6.69
C LEU A 186 -2.44 7.13 -5.62
N ILE A 187 -2.83 7.26 -4.36
CA ILE A 187 -2.26 6.48 -3.25
C ILE A 187 -2.50 4.98 -3.49
N ILE A 188 -3.74 4.53 -3.69
CA ILE A 188 -4.06 3.11 -3.95
C ILE A 188 -3.25 2.55 -5.13
N ARG A 189 -3.02 3.33 -6.16
CA ARG A 189 -2.19 2.94 -7.30
C ARG A 189 -0.75 2.67 -6.89
N ASP A 190 -0.18 3.52 -6.04
CA ASP A 190 1.16 3.36 -5.52
C ASP A 190 1.23 2.14 -4.58
N GLU A 191 0.29 2.01 -3.61
CA GLU A 191 0.19 0.88 -2.69
C GLU A 191 0.07 -0.47 -3.40
N SER A 192 -0.65 -0.49 -4.54
CA SER A 192 -0.75 -1.69 -5.38
C SER A 192 0.62 -2.13 -5.92
N VAL A 193 1.49 -1.20 -6.28
CA VAL A 193 2.87 -1.51 -6.73
C VAL A 193 3.74 -1.88 -5.54
N HIS A 194 3.66 -1.13 -4.43
CA HIS A 194 4.44 -1.37 -3.21
C HIS A 194 4.17 -2.78 -2.67
N GLY A 195 2.92 -3.11 -2.39
CA GLY A 195 2.53 -4.40 -1.82
C GLY A 195 2.89 -5.59 -2.71
N THR A 196 2.76 -5.44 -4.05
CA THR A 196 3.13 -6.49 -5.00
C THR A 196 4.65 -6.67 -5.08
N TYR A 197 5.42 -5.58 -5.12
CA TYR A 197 6.87 -5.65 -5.17
C TYR A 197 7.48 -6.22 -3.88
N ILE A 198 7.03 -5.76 -2.72
CA ILE A 198 7.48 -6.27 -1.43
C ILE A 198 7.12 -7.76 -1.28
N GLY A 199 5.90 -8.13 -1.73
CA GLY A 199 5.46 -9.53 -1.79
C GLY A 199 6.34 -10.39 -2.72
N TYR A 200 6.73 -9.87 -3.87
CA TYR A 200 7.70 -10.55 -4.74
C TYR A 200 9.04 -10.78 -4.04
N LYS A 201 9.60 -9.75 -3.38
CA LYS A 201 10.84 -9.89 -2.61
C LYS A 201 10.72 -10.85 -1.43
N PHE A 202 9.55 -10.90 -0.78
CA PHE A 202 9.24 -11.92 0.21
C PHE A 202 9.32 -13.32 -0.40
N GLN A 203 8.64 -13.57 -1.51
CA GLN A 203 8.60 -14.89 -2.16
C GLN A 203 9.99 -15.38 -2.57
N LEU A 204 10.87 -14.50 -3.05
CA LEU A 204 12.26 -14.86 -3.35
C LEU A 204 12.97 -15.42 -2.10
N GLY A 205 12.87 -14.73 -0.96
CA GLY A 205 13.49 -15.18 0.28
C GLY A 205 12.82 -16.41 0.88
N PHE A 206 11.49 -16.47 0.84
CA PHE A 206 10.70 -17.59 1.32
C PHE A 206 11.05 -18.92 0.62
N ASN A 207 11.20 -18.87 -0.70
CA ASN A 207 11.55 -20.04 -1.52
C ASN A 207 12.99 -20.56 -1.28
N GLU A 208 13.86 -19.77 -0.67
CA GLU A 208 15.22 -20.16 -0.29
C GLU A 208 15.28 -20.84 1.08
N LEU A 209 14.20 -20.76 1.88
CA LEU A 209 14.14 -21.39 3.21
C LEU A 209 13.99 -22.92 3.12
N PRO A 210 14.50 -23.67 4.12
CA PRO A 210 14.13 -25.07 4.33
C PRO A 210 12.62 -25.23 4.55
N GLU A 211 12.08 -26.37 4.16
CA GLU A 211 10.63 -26.66 4.20
C GLU A 211 10.01 -26.47 5.60
N ASP A 212 10.71 -26.88 6.66
CA ASP A 212 10.26 -26.70 8.05
C ASP A 212 10.27 -25.22 8.50
N GLU A 213 11.12 -24.37 7.93
CA GLU A 213 11.10 -22.95 8.18
C GLU A 213 10.01 -22.24 7.38
N GLN A 214 9.75 -22.68 6.14
CA GLN A 214 8.62 -22.18 5.34
C GLN A 214 7.29 -22.45 6.06
N GLU A 215 7.08 -23.65 6.59
CA GLU A 215 5.83 -24.00 7.28
C GLU A 215 5.65 -23.16 8.55
N ARG A 216 6.69 -23.00 9.38
CA ARG A 216 6.64 -22.13 10.57
C ARG A 216 6.33 -20.67 10.23
N LEU A 217 6.96 -20.14 9.19
CA LEU A 217 6.72 -18.77 8.77
C LEU A 217 5.29 -18.59 8.21
N LYS A 218 4.79 -19.59 7.51
CA LYS A 218 3.43 -19.61 7.00
C LYS A 218 2.40 -19.65 8.14
N GLU A 219 2.58 -20.53 9.13
CA GLU A 219 1.71 -20.55 10.33
C GLU A 219 1.70 -19.18 11.02
N TRP A 220 2.88 -18.62 11.28
CA TRP A 220 3.01 -17.29 11.89
C TRP A 220 2.30 -16.19 11.08
N MET A 221 2.39 -16.24 9.75
CA MET A 221 1.76 -15.26 8.85
C MET A 221 0.23 -15.29 8.96
N TYR A 222 -0.37 -16.50 8.99
CA TYR A 222 -1.82 -16.63 9.17
C TYR A 222 -2.27 -16.20 10.56
N ASP A 223 -1.51 -16.52 11.61
CA ASP A 223 -1.80 -16.09 12.99
C ASP A 223 -1.73 -14.55 13.10
N LEU A 224 -0.75 -13.93 12.45
CA LEU A 224 -0.66 -12.47 12.37
C LEU A 224 -1.88 -11.89 11.65
N LEU A 225 -2.27 -12.46 10.52
CA LEU A 225 -3.44 -12.00 9.76
C LEU A 225 -4.71 -12.07 10.60
N TYR A 226 -4.94 -13.17 11.33
CA TYR A 226 -6.09 -13.30 12.24
C TYR A 226 -6.07 -12.23 13.34
N THR A 227 -4.92 -12.01 13.96
CA THR A 227 -4.75 -11.00 15.01
C THR A 227 -5.04 -9.57 14.49
N LEU A 228 -4.53 -9.26 13.30
CA LEU A 228 -4.78 -7.96 12.66
C LEU A 228 -6.24 -7.81 12.23
N TYR A 229 -6.84 -8.87 11.68
CA TYR A 229 -8.22 -8.85 11.24
C TYR A 229 -9.19 -8.65 12.41
N GLU A 230 -9.01 -9.36 13.53
CA GLU A 230 -9.82 -9.18 14.74
C GLU A 230 -9.77 -7.73 15.25
N ASN A 231 -8.57 -7.14 15.28
CA ASN A 231 -8.41 -5.73 15.64
C ASN A 231 -9.07 -4.79 14.61
N GLU A 232 -8.97 -5.12 13.32
CA GLU A 232 -9.53 -4.31 12.23
C GLU A 232 -11.07 -4.37 12.20
N GLU A 233 -11.69 -5.48 12.64
CA GLU A 233 -13.13 -5.55 12.85
C GLU A 233 -13.60 -4.50 13.89
N GLY A 234 -12.96 -4.46 15.06
CA GLY A 234 -13.27 -3.47 16.10
C GLY A 234 -13.00 -2.04 15.64
N TYR A 235 -11.91 -1.81 14.89
CA TYR A 235 -11.63 -0.50 14.28
C TYR A 235 -12.72 -0.09 13.31
N THR A 236 -13.15 -0.99 12.44
CA THR A 236 -14.20 -0.78 11.46
C THR A 236 -15.56 -0.46 12.15
N GLU A 237 -15.93 -1.22 13.16
CA GLU A 237 -17.14 -0.95 13.95
C GLU A 237 -17.09 0.46 14.59
N SER A 238 -15.96 0.82 15.17
CA SER A 238 -15.78 2.14 15.80
C SER A 238 -15.93 3.32 14.83
N LEU A 239 -15.60 3.11 13.56
CA LEU A 239 -15.70 4.14 12.52
C LEU A 239 -17.06 4.15 11.81
N TYR A 240 -17.57 2.99 11.44
CA TYR A 240 -18.59 2.84 10.41
C TYR A 240 -20.01 2.52 10.93
N ASP A 241 -20.18 2.08 12.19
CA ASP A 241 -21.51 1.82 12.77
C ASP A 241 -22.41 3.05 12.71
N GLY A 242 -21.83 4.23 12.94
CA GLY A 242 -22.58 5.49 12.94
C GLY A 242 -23.20 5.87 11.59
N VAL A 243 -22.69 5.31 10.48
CA VAL A 243 -23.16 5.55 9.10
C VAL A 243 -23.78 4.29 8.47
N GLY A 244 -23.67 3.13 9.12
CA GLY A 244 -24.29 1.87 8.69
C GLY A 244 -23.54 1.14 7.57
N TRP A 245 -22.23 1.34 7.40
CA TRP A 245 -21.40 0.71 6.34
C TRP A 245 -20.51 -0.41 6.86
N THR A 246 -20.58 -0.75 8.13
CA THR A 246 -19.67 -1.69 8.81
C THR A 246 -19.51 -3.01 8.08
N GLU A 247 -20.62 -3.67 7.69
CA GLU A 247 -20.56 -4.97 7.00
C GLU A 247 -19.95 -4.88 5.59
N GLU A 248 -20.24 -3.80 4.87
CA GLU A 248 -19.64 -3.58 3.55
C GLU A 248 -18.13 -3.35 3.63
N VAL A 249 -17.68 -2.62 4.66
CA VAL A 249 -16.25 -2.41 4.93
C VAL A 249 -15.57 -3.71 5.33
N LYS A 250 -16.19 -4.53 6.20
CA LYS A 250 -15.66 -5.84 6.58
C LYS A 250 -15.50 -6.77 5.37
N THR A 251 -16.48 -6.81 4.47
CA THR A 251 -16.37 -7.56 3.20
C THR A 251 -15.19 -7.07 2.37
N PHE A 252 -15.05 -5.75 2.24
CA PHE A 252 -13.94 -5.14 1.50
C PHE A 252 -12.56 -5.45 2.12
N LEU A 253 -12.49 -5.49 3.44
CA LEU A 253 -11.29 -5.87 4.18
C LEU A 253 -10.91 -7.34 3.94
N ARG A 254 -11.84 -8.28 4.01
CA ARG A 254 -11.58 -9.71 3.78
C ARG A 254 -11.09 -9.97 2.35
N TYR A 255 -11.71 -9.29 1.37
CA TYR A 255 -11.24 -9.33 -0.02
C TYR A 255 -9.78 -8.85 -0.16
N ASN A 256 -9.42 -7.73 0.48
CA ASN A 256 -8.06 -7.20 0.41
C ASN A 256 -7.05 -7.99 1.25
N ALA A 257 -7.47 -8.61 2.35
CA ALA A 257 -6.64 -9.57 3.09
C ALA A 257 -6.26 -10.79 2.23
N ASN A 258 -7.20 -11.31 1.44
CA ASN A 258 -6.92 -12.36 0.45
C ASN A 258 -5.90 -11.88 -0.60
N LYS A 259 -6.01 -10.63 -1.09
CA LYS A 259 -5.03 -10.05 -2.01
C LYS A 259 -3.64 -9.92 -1.40
N ALA A 260 -3.57 -9.56 -0.11
CA ALA A 260 -2.30 -9.52 0.60
C ALA A 260 -1.64 -10.90 0.69
N LEU A 261 -2.42 -11.94 1.00
CA LEU A 261 -1.94 -13.33 0.96
C LEU A 261 -1.45 -13.73 -0.45
N MET A 262 -2.21 -13.37 -1.50
CA MET A 262 -1.80 -13.63 -2.89
C MET A 262 -0.47 -12.93 -3.23
N ASN A 263 -0.27 -11.69 -2.81
CA ASN A 263 1.01 -10.99 -2.99
C ASN A 263 2.18 -11.73 -2.31
N LEU A 264 1.89 -12.40 -1.19
CA LEU A 264 2.86 -13.23 -0.47
C LEU A 264 2.98 -14.67 -1.03
N GLY A 265 2.28 -14.98 -2.14
CA GLY A 265 2.28 -16.32 -2.73
C GLY A 265 1.54 -17.38 -1.92
N GLN A 266 0.56 -16.95 -1.09
CA GLN A 266 -0.22 -17.84 -0.23
C GLN A 266 -1.67 -17.92 -0.69
N ASP A 267 -2.37 -18.98 -0.26
CA ASP A 267 -3.78 -19.21 -0.55
C ASP A 267 -4.68 -18.20 0.19
N PRO A 268 -5.81 -17.81 -0.40
CA PRO A 268 -6.78 -16.95 0.25
C PRO A 268 -7.38 -17.62 1.49
N LEU A 269 -7.66 -16.82 2.53
CA LEU A 269 -8.23 -17.30 3.79
C LEU A 269 -9.75 -17.12 3.85
N PHE A 270 -10.27 -16.01 3.30
CA PHE A 270 -11.67 -15.63 3.39
C PHE A 270 -12.43 -16.03 2.11
N PRO A 271 -13.74 -16.35 2.21
CA PRO A 271 -14.53 -16.73 1.04
C PRO A 271 -14.86 -15.56 0.11
N ASP A 272 -14.67 -14.32 0.57
CA ASP A 272 -15.10 -13.12 -0.14
C ASP A 272 -14.25 -12.88 -1.41
N SER A 273 -14.96 -12.57 -2.48
CA SER A 273 -14.41 -12.25 -3.82
C SER A 273 -14.70 -10.80 -4.21
N ALA A 274 -14.22 -10.39 -5.37
CA ALA A 274 -14.52 -9.07 -5.92
C ALA A 274 -16.03 -8.83 -6.13
N ASP A 275 -16.78 -9.89 -6.42
CA ASP A 275 -18.24 -9.81 -6.66
C ASP A 275 -19.05 -9.55 -5.37
N ASP A 276 -18.48 -9.85 -4.21
CA ASP A 276 -19.11 -9.61 -2.91
C ASP A 276 -18.92 -8.17 -2.42
N VAL A 277 -17.91 -7.47 -2.93
CA VAL A 277 -17.61 -6.08 -2.57
C VAL A 277 -18.62 -5.13 -3.20
N ASN A 278 -19.01 -4.08 -2.46
CA ASN A 278 -19.91 -3.03 -2.98
C ASN A 278 -19.42 -2.54 -4.37
N PRO A 279 -20.22 -2.68 -5.42
CA PRO A 279 -19.82 -2.34 -6.79
C PRO A 279 -19.47 -0.86 -6.99
N ILE A 280 -20.01 0.04 -6.16
CA ILE A 280 -19.67 1.46 -6.17
C ILE A 280 -18.20 1.64 -5.79
N VAL A 281 -17.74 0.95 -4.74
CA VAL A 281 -16.36 0.98 -4.26
C VAL A 281 -15.42 0.29 -5.27
N MET A 282 -15.81 -0.87 -5.80
CA MET A 282 -15.03 -1.59 -6.81
C MET A 282 -14.85 -0.79 -8.11
N ASN A 283 -15.87 -0.06 -8.56
CA ASN A 283 -15.73 0.83 -9.71
C ASN A 283 -14.75 1.98 -9.46
N GLY A 284 -14.66 2.49 -8.24
CA GLY A 284 -13.66 3.47 -7.83
C GLY A 284 -12.23 2.94 -7.96
N ILE A 285 -12.01 1.67 -7.64
CA ILE A 285 -10.71 1.00 -7.81
C ILE A 285 -10.42 0.72 -9.29
N SER A 286 -11.38 0.19 -10.06
CA SER A 286 -11.18 -0.30 -11.42
C SER A 286 -10.73 0.78 -12.41
N THR A 287 -11.08 2.03 -12.18
CA THR A 287 -10.62 3.16 -13.00
C THR A 287 -9.13 3.48 -12.82
N GLY A 288 -8.45 2.85 -11.85
CA GLY A 288 -6.99 2.94 -11.60
C GLY A 288 -6.19 1.67 -11.92
N THR A 289 -6.86 0.55 -12.25
CA THR A 289 -6.28 -0.81 -12.24
C THR A 289 -5.56 -1.29 -13.52
N SER A 290 -5.11 -0.41 -14.40
CA SER A 290 -4.09 -0.82 -15.39
C SER A 290 -2.81 -1.41 -14.72
N ASN A 291 -2.65 -1.25 -13.41
CA ASN A 291 -1.53 -1.79 -12.64
C ASN A 291 -1.71 -3.24 -12.20
N HIS A 292 -2.94 -3.70 -11.97
CA HIS A 292 -3.20 -5.11 -11.64
C HIS A 292 -2.82 -6.03 -12.80
N ASP A 293 -3.03 -5.56 -14.04
CA ASP A 293 -2.63 -6.30 -15.25
C ASP A 293 -1.11 -6.31 -15.45
N PHE A 294 -0.38 -5.29 -14.99
CA PHE A 294 1.08 -5.25 -15.15
C PHE A 294 1.77 -6.40 -14.42
N PHE A 295 1.45 -6.65 -13.16
CA PHE A 295 2.08 -7.74 -12.40
C PHE A 295 1.46 -9.11 -12.69
N SER A 296 0.18 -9.22 -13.05
CA SER A 296 -0.39 -10.46 -13.56
C SER A 296 0.17 -10.83 -14.94
N GLN A 297 0.53 -9.87 -15.76
CA GLN A 297 1.25 -10.11 -17.01
C GLN A 297 2.71 -10.48 -16.77
N VAL A 298 3.36 -9.89 -15.75
CA VAL A 298 4.73 -10.27 -15.34
C VAL A 298 4.74 -11.64 -14.63
N GLY A 299 3.69 -11.98 -13.85
CA GLY A 299 3.57 -13.27 -13.15
C GLY A 299 3.10 -14.45 -14.02
N ASN A 300 2.34 -14.21 -15.10
CA ASN A 300 1.70 -15.28 -15.88
C ASN A 300 2.17 -15.45 -17.34
N GLY A 301 3.15 -14.70 -17.82
CA GLY A 301 3.43 -14.81 -19.24
C GLY A 301 4.73 -14.18 -19.77
N TYR A 302 5.47 -13.48 -18.99
CA TYR A 302 6.82 -13.12 -19.37
C TYR A 302 7.81 -14.15 -18.83
N LEU A 303 7.90 -15.28 -19.51
CA LEU A 303 9.21 -15.64 -20.03
C LEU A 303 9.62 -14.45 -20.90
N LEU A 304 10.28 -13.46 -20.26
CA LEU A 304 11.04 -12.45 -20.97
C LEU A 304 11.94 -13.24 -21.90
N GLY A 305 11.73 -13.13 -23.22
CA GLY A 305 12.83 -13.44 -24.13
C GLY A 305 14.03 -12.71 -23.55
N GLU A 306 15.10 -13.42 -23.27
CA GLU A 306 16.35 -12.81 -22.86
C GLU A 306 16.57 -11.63 -23.79
N VAL A 307 16.49 -10.41 -23.25
CA VAL A 307 17.00 -9.24 -23.97
C VAL A 307 18.51 -9.44 -23.90
N GLU A 308 19.06 -10.13 -24.88
CA GLU A 308 20.51 -10.19 -25.05
C GLU A 308 21.00 -8.75 -25.12
N ALA A 309 21.91 -8.40 -24.21
CA ALA A 309 22.59 -7.12 -24.29
C ALA A 309 23.23 -7.06 -25.67
N MET A 310 22.99 -5.97 -26.42
CA MET A 310 23.62 -5.75 -27.72
C MET A 310 25.13 -5.98 -27.60
N GLN A 311 25.66 -6.87 -28.40
CA GLN A 311 27.08 -7.15 -28.47
C GLN A 311 27.75 -6.17 -29.43
N ASP A 312 29.07 -5.98 -29.32
CA ASP A 312 29.82 -5.07 -30.19
C ASP A 312 29.64 -5.42 -31.68
N ASP A 313 29.35 -6.68 -32.01
CA ASP A 313 29.10 -7.17 -33.38
C ASP A 313 27.72 -6.71 -33.92
N ASP A 314 26.75 -6.37 -33.08
CA ASP A 314 25.45 -5.86 -33.51
C ASP A 314 25.52 -4.44 -34.09
N TYR A 315 26.62 -3.73 -33.87
CA TYR A 315 26.91 -2.42 -34.44
C TYR A 315 27.64 -2.48 -35.80
N ASN A 316 27.98 -3.67 -36.32
CA ASN A 316 28.57 -3.84 -37.62
C ASN A 316 27.54 -3.73 -38.74
N TYR A 317 27.11 -2.50 -39.02
CA TYR A 317 26.42 -2.17 -40.27
C TYR A 317 27.49 -2.28 -41.39
N GLY A 318 27.55 -3.44 -42.08
CA GLY A 318 28.47 -3.66 -43.16
C GLY A 318 28.47 -2.48 -44.17
N LEU A 319 29.46 -1.63 -44.10
CA LEU A 319 29.83 -0.65 -45.11
C LEU A 319 30.93 -1.26 -46.01
#